data_bb12a02e31a66e2841fc162c4d8067c7
#
_entry.id   bb12a02e31a66e2841fc162c4d8067c7
#
_cell.length_a   1.000
_cell.length_b   1.000
_cell.length_c   1.000
_cell.angle_alpha   90.00
_cell.angle_beta   90.00
_cell.angle_gamma   90.00
#
_symmetry.space_group_name_H-M   'P 1'
#
loop_
_entity.id
_entity.type
_entity.pdbx_description
1 polymer ?
#
loop_
_entity_poly.entity_id
_entity_poly.type
_entity_poly.pdbx_seq_one_letter_code
_entity_poly.pdbx_strand_id
1 'polypeptide(L)'
;FNDKSGVDFSSIPEQGYTVKTVDSNVFICGENYGVLYGAYDFLHDQLDYEMYAVDEIALARNVTDLKLVNFNKSDSPDILYRSPSNGDLSSALSQSRMRMNGNIWMTENGNWVHNSFDEFFPKSKYESTKRDLWYSLDGEQLCYTARGNADELALMQNTVLERLKELVNKYFGVNDYRGAISFTQEDEAPMCTCDACSAEKQKYGTNAAAIIHFINPVAREFKTWLDETYPGHEVDIVIFAYQDAETAPVKIENGQYVPIDDTVIIEDNVGLFYAPFYADYLHDFYHEKNTTYLETFKKWSVISDNLYLWTYNASFINYMAWFDTFNIMSVNYKMARDFNVRYLFDNGRYNTSALTGFDYLKSYLNAKLSWDVDADYAKLLDNFFLNYFKDAEDPMRKYFDDFRTWMEYLKATNETLPGRQNSYIYTAENFPKQVLEKWMKYIDEAYEAIAPMKERDPQTYEKLYGRIC
;
A
#
# COMPACT_ATOMS: atom_id res chain seq x y z
N PHE A 1 -31.00 11.58 -14.39
CA PHE A 1 -30.53 10.21 -14.66
C PHE A 1 -30.92 9.26 -13.51
N ASN A 2 -30.87 9.71 -12.26
CA ASN A 2 -31.13 8.88 -11.06
C ASN A 2 -32.52 8.22 -11.09
N ASP A 3 -33.58 8.97 -11.42
CA ASP A 3 -34.94 8.46 -11.46
C ASP A 3 -35.15 7.34 -12.46
N LYS A 4 -34.33 7.26 -13.52
CA LYS A 4 -34.46 6.26 -14.58
C LYS A 4 -33.72 4.96 -14.25
N SER A 5 -32.64 5.03 -13.49
CA SER A 5 -31.86 3.85 -13.09
C SER A 5 -32.55 3.04 -11.99
N GLY A 6 -33.35 3.70 -11.14
CA GLY A 6 -33.91 3.13 -9.93
C GLY A 6 -32.82 2.66 -8.94
N VAL A 7 -31.64 3.29 -8.96
CA VAL A 7 -30.53 3.03 -8.04
C VAL A 7 -30.57 4.09 -6.95
N ASP A 8 -30.50 3.66 -5.69
CA ASP A 8 -30.30 4.55 -4.57
C ASP A 8 -28.80 4.89 -4.44
N PHE A 9 -28.42 6.11 -4.80
CA PHE A 9 -27.04 6.57 -4.76
C PHE A 9 -26.49 6.66 -3.34
N SER A 10 -27.34 6.90 -2.34
CA SER A 10 -26.92 6.98 -0.94
C SER A 10 -26.48 5.63 -0.35
N SER A 11 -26.85 4.54 -1.04
CA SER A 11 -26.46 3.18 -0.66
C SER A 11 -25.13 2.72 -1.28
N ILE A 12 -24.55 3.51 -2.19
CA ILE A 12 -23.28 3.15 -2.86
C ILE A 12 -22.13 3.60 -1.95
N PRO A 13 -21.27 2.67 -1.49
CA PRO A 13 -20.10 3.02 -0.70
C PRO A 13 -19.10 3.90 -1.47
N GLU A 14 -18.21 4.55 -0.75
CA GLU A 14 -17.11 5.30 -1.37
C GLU A 14 -16.33 4.44 -2.36
N GLN A 15 -16.07 4.99 -3.56
CA GLN A 15 -15.48 4.29 -4.70
C GLN A 15 -16.25 3.06 -5.18
N GLY A 16 -17.39 2.76 -4.57
CA GLY A 16 -18.30 1.73 -5.04
C GLY A 16 -19.08 2.15 -6.28
N TYR A 17 -19.72 1.17 -6.90
CA TYR A 17 -20.58 1.38 -8.06
C TYR A 17 -21.74 0.38 -8.12
N THR A 18 -22.73 0.73 -8.90
CA THR A 18 -23.80 -0.17 -9.34
C THR A 18 -23.91 -0.12 -10.86
N VAL A 19 -23.84 -1.28 -11.51
CA VAL A 19 -24.15 -1.45 -12.93
C VAL A 19 -25.49 -2.12 -13.05
N LYS A 20 -26.45 -1.48 -13.73
CA LYS A 20 -27.84 -1.96 -13.82
C LYS A 20 -28.41 -1.77 -15.22
N THR A 21 -29.03 -2.81 -15.75
CA THR A 21 -29.82 -2.75 -16.98
C THR A 21 -31.27 -2.42 -16.65
N VAL A 22 -31.80 -1.40 -17.28
CA VAL A 22 -33.22 -1.04 -17.22
C VAL A 22 -33.72 -0.87 -18.65
N ASP A 23 -34.66 -1.69 -19.04
CA ASP A 23 -35.14 -1.81 -20.44
C ASP A 23 -33.94 -2.13 -21.38
N SER A 24 -33.63 -1.22 -22.31
CA SER A 24 -32.50 -1.35 -23.25
C SER A 24 -31.31 -0.48 -22.90
N ASN A 25 -31.27 0.05 -21.68
CA ASN A 25 -30.21 0.95 -21.24
C ASN A 25 -29.38 0.31 -20.10
N VAL A 26 -28.07 0.58 -20.10
CA VAL A 26 -27.20 0.28 -18.99
C VAL A 26 -26.89 1.56 -18.22
N PHE A 27 -27.09 1.54 -16.93
CA PHE A 27 -26.76 2.62 -16.01
C PHE A 27 -25.55 2.19 -15.19
N ILE A 28 -24.51 3.03 -15.17
CA ILE A 28 -23.34 2.89 -14.33
C ILE A 28 -23.39 4.03 -13.32
N CYS A 29 -23.65 3.68 -12.08
CA CYS A 29 -23.89 4.61 -10.98
C CYS A 29 -22.78 4.50 -9.95
N GLY A 30 -22.25 5.61 -9.45
CA GLY A 30 -21.21 5.67 -8.44
C GLY A 30 -20.73 7.11 -8.31
N GLU A 31 -19.85 7.35 -7.35
CA GLU A 31 -19.19 8.64 -7.18
C GLU A 31 -17.71 8.54 -7.56
N ASN A 32 -17.19 9.61 -8.16
CA ASN A 32 -15.77 9.74 -8.49
C ASN A 32 -15.22 8.53 -9.27
N TYR A 33 -14.23 7.85 -8.69
CA TYR A 33 -13.63 6.65 -9.27
C TYR A 33 -14.63 5.48 -9.41
N GLY A 34 -15.69 5.44 -8.60
CA GLY A 34 -16.68 4.36 -8.67
C GLY A 34 -17.33 4.23 -10.04
N VAL A 35 -17.70 5.35 -10.69
CA VAL A 35 -18.24 5.32 -12.07
C VAL A 35 -17.23 4.73 -13.06
N LEU A 36 -15.95 5.09 -12.93
CA LEU A 36 -14.88 4.58 -13.80
C LEU A 36 -14.66 3.08 -13.57
N TYR A 37 -14.65 2.64 -12.30
CA TYR A 37 -14.51 1.22 -11.96
C TYR A 37 -15.71 0.40 -12.43
N GLY A 38 -16.93 0.94 -12.31
CA GLY A 38 -18.13 0.34 -12.89
C GLY A 38 -18.09 0.24 -14.42
N ALA A 39 -17.46 1.21 -15.10
CA ALA A 39 -17.25 1.12 -16.54
C ALA A 39 -16.25 0.02 -16.92
N TYR A 40 -15.16 -0.17 -16.17
CA TYR A 40 -14.26 -1.30 -16.40
C TYR A 40 -14.93 -2.64 -16.08
N ASP A 41 -15.77 -2.72 -15.06
CA ASP A 41 -16.53 -3.92 -14.73
C ASP A 41 -17.57 -4.25 -15.82
N PHE A 42 -18.24 -3.23 -16.36
CA PHE A 42 -19.08 -3.40 -17.53
C PHE A 42 -18.30 -3.97 -18.73
N LEU A 43 -17.10 -3.45 -19.01
CA LEU A 43 -16.27 -3.95 -20.09
C LEU A 43 -15.79 -5.38 -19.83
N HIS A 44 -15.50 -5.72 -18.57
CA HIS A 44 -15.14 -7.07 -18.17
C HIS A 44 -16.27 -8.06 -18.46
N ASP A 45 -17.47 -7.80 -17.93
CA ASP A 45 -18.60 -8.72 -18.05
C ASP A 45 -19.17 -8.77 -19.47
N GLN A 46 -19.02 -7.71 -20.27
CA GLN A 46 -19.56 -7.61 -21.63
C GLN A 46 -18.58 -8.05 -22.71
N LEU A 47 -17.27 -7.85 -22.48
CA LEU A 47 -16.23 -7.98 -23.52
C LEU A 47 -15.00 -8.75 -23.05
N ASP A 48 -15.04 -9.44 -21.90
CA ASP A 48 -13.89 -10.12 -21.28
C ASP A 48 -12.66 -9.19 -21.14
N TYR A 49 -12.91 -7.89 -20.87
CA TYR A 49 -11.82 -6.94 -20.65
C TYR A 49 -11.13 -7.22 -19.34
N GLU A 50 -9.81 -7.45 -19.40
CA GLU A 50 -8.97 -7.60 -18.21
C GLU A 50 -7.57 -7.08 -18.50
N MET A 51 -6.99 -6.34 -17.55
CA MET A 51 -5.60 -5.91 -17.58
C MET A 51 -4.77 -6.81 -16.66
N TYR A 52 -3.81 -7.53 -17.21
CA TYR A 52 -2.87 -8.39 -16.47
C TYR A 52 -1.56 -7.69 -16.20
N ALA A 53 -1.13 -6.84 -17.11
CA ALA A 53 0.05 -5.98 -17.00
C ALA A 53 -0.14 -4.75 -17.90
N VAL A 54 0.73 -3.75 -17.77
CA VAL A 54 0.66 -2.51 -18.57
C VAL A 54 0.70 -2.76 -20.08
N ASP A 55 1.34 -3.86 -20.48
CA ASP A 55 1.49 -4.29 -21.86
C ASP A 55 0.60 -5.52 -22.20
N GLU A 56 -0.24 -6.01 -21.27
CA GLU A 56 -1.11 -7.16 -21.50
C GLU A 56 -2.55 -6.87 -21.06
N ILE A 57 -3.39 -6.63 -22.05
CA ILE A 57 -4.82 -6.39 -21.88
C ILE A 57 -5.57 -7.41 -22.72
N ALA A 58 -6.42 -8.22 -22.09
CA ALA A 58 -7.39 -9.04 -22.77
C ALA A 58 -8.62 -8.21 -23.13
N LEU A 59 -9.18 -8.48 -24.31
CA LEU A 59 -10.44 -7.94 -24.77
C LEU A 59 -10.98 -8.90 -25.84
N ALA A 60 -12.23 -9.30 -25.71
CA ALA A 60 -12.90 -10.10 -26.74
C ALA A 60 -12.87 -9.38 -28.10
N ARG A 61 -12.24 -10.02 -29.09
CA ARG A 61 -12.12 -9.50 -30.46
C ARG A 61 -13.02 -10.30 -31.40
N ASN A 62 -13.46 -9.67 -32.48
CA ASN A 62 -14.27 -10.33 -33.53
C ASN A 62 -15.65 -10.80 -33.05
N VAL A 63 -16.28 -10.07 -32.15
CA VAL A 63 -17.66 -10.33 -31.73
C VAL A 63 -18.58 -9.77 -32.81
N THR A 64 -19.27 -10.65 -33.54
CA THR A 64 -20.19 -10.27 -34.63
C THR A 64 -21.64 -10.11 -34.19
N ASP A 65 -21.99 -10.69 -33.05
CA ASP A 65 -23.34 -10.62 -32.45
C ASP A 65 -23.21 -10.40 -30.93
N LEU A 66 -23.02 -9.16 -30.54
CA LEU A 66 -22.86 -8.78 -29.15
C LEU A 66 -24.25 -8.61 -28.49
N LYS A 67 -24.61 -9.54 -27.61
CA LYS A 67 -25.81 -9.40 -26.79
C LYS A 67 -25.49 -8.67 -25.51
N LEU A 68 -26.29 -7.66 -25.18
CA LEU A 68 -26.16 -6.94 -23.94
C LEU A 68 -26.42 -7.87 -22.74
N VAL A 69 -25.46 -7.94 -21.83
CA VAL A 69 -25.63 -8.62 -20.54
C VAL A 69 -26.69 -7.89 -19.71
N ASN A 70 -27.50 -8.66 -18.99
CA ASN A 70 -28.46 -8.09 -18.06
C ASN A 70 -27.75 -7.81 -16.72
N PHE A 71 -27.35 -6.59 -16.49
CA PHE A 71 -26.64 -6.18 -15.30
C PHE A 71 -27.58 -5.87 -14.14
N ASN A 72 -27.24 -6.36 -12.96
CA ASN A 72 -27.79 -5.95 -11.66
C ASN A 72 -26.72 -6.25 -10.60
N LYS A 73 -25.64 -5.47 -10.59
CA LYS A 73 -24.44 -5.75 -9.82
C LYS A 73 -23.98 -4.48 -9.12
N SER A 74 -23.64 -4.59 -7.85
CA SER A 74 -22.97 -3.56 -7.07
C SER A 74 -21.68 -4.11 -6.53
N ASP A 75 -20.64 -3.29 -6.45
CA ASP A 75 -19.35 -3.65 -5.93
C ASP A 75 -18.62 -2.44 -5.34
N SER A 76 -17.70 -2.67 -4.42
CA SER A 76 -16.89 -1.63 -3.77
C SER A 76 -15.60 -2.25 -3.23
N PRO A 77 -14.52 -1.46 -3.08
CA PRO A 77 -13.26 -1.99 -2.59
C PRO A 77 -13.32 -2.33 -1.10
N ASP A 78 -12.66 -3.42 -0.71
CA ASP A 78 -12.42 -3.77 0.70
C ASP A 78 -11.39 -2.84 1.36
N ILE A 79 -10.40 -2.37 0.60
CA ILE A 79 -9.40 -1.40 1.06
C ILE A 79 -9.56 -0.12 0.24
N LEU A 80 -9.82 0.99 0.93
CA LEU A 80 -10.22 2.23 0.28
C LEU A 80 -9.12 2.82 -0.60
N TYR A 81 -7.89 2.95 -0.09
CA TYR A 81 -6.75 3.45 -0.84
C TYR A 81 -5.71 2.36 -1.06
N ARG A 82 -5.46 2.06 -2.33
CA ARG A 82 -4.66 0.94 -2.80
C ARG A 82 -3.47 1.47 -3.58
N SER A 83 -2.30 1.47 -2.94
CA SER A 83 -1.08 1.93 -3.58
C SER A 83 -0.46 0.83 -4.46
N PRO A 84 0.01 1.16 -5.67
CA PRO A 84 0.73 0.20 -6.50
C PRO A 84 1.99 -0.33 -5.78
N SER A 85 2.20 -1.65 -5.83
CA SER A 85 3.38 -2.28 -5.24
C SER A 85 4.66 -1.99 -6.00
N ASN A 86 4.58 -1.96 -7.33
CA ASN A 86 5.74 -1.86 -8.20
C ASN A 86 5.61 -0.66 -9.15
N GLY A 87 6.74 -0.24 -9.71
CA GLY A 87 6.82 0.90 -10.62
C GLY A 87 6.20 0.69 -12.01
N ASP A 88 5.74 -0.53 -12.35
CA ASP A 88 5.04 -0.80 -13.61
C ASP A 88 3.71 -0.05 -13.70
N LEU A 89 3.00 0.11 -12.59
CA LEU A 89 1.76 0.88 -12.53
C LEU A 89 2.01 2.37 -12.23
N SER A 90 2.94 3.00 -12.94
CA SER A 90 3.35 4.39 -12.69
C SER A 90 2.42 5.44 -13.29
N SER A 91 1.62 5.10 -14.31
CA SER A 91 0.70 6.06 -14.94
C SER A 91 -0.69 6.05 -14.30
N ALA A 92 -1.35 7.20 -14.24
CA ALA A 92 -2.73 7.31 -13.76
C ALA A 92 -3.69 6.39 -14.55
N LEU A 93 -3.44 6.20 -15.86
CA LEU A 93 -4.24 5.31 -16.69
C LEU A 93 -4.05 3.83 -16.31
N SER A 94 -2.80 3.37 -16.08
CA SER A 94 -2.55 1.99 -15.65
C SER A 94 -3.12 1.73 -14.26
N GLN A 95 -2.95 2.67 -13.34
CA GLN A 95 -3.54 2.59 -12.01
C GLN A 95 -5.07 2.50 -12.06
N SER A 96 -5.74 3.39 -12.80
CA SER A 96 -7.20 3.37 -12.89
C SER A 96 -7.75 2.08 -13.49
N ARG A 97 -7.08 1.51 -14.51
CA ARG A 97 -7.45 0.22 -15.11
C ARG A 97 -7.31 -0.96 -14.16
N MET A 98 -6.33 -0.90 -13.27
CA MET A 98 -6.12 -1.87 -12.19
C MET A 98 -6.92 -1.53 -10.92
N ARG A 99 -7.75 -0.50 -10.96
CA ARG A 99 -8.53 0.03 -9.81
C ARG A 99 -7.64 0.45 -8.63
N MET A 100 -6.39 0.87 -8.90
CA MET A 100 -5.49 1.44 -7.90
C MET A 100 -5.71 2.94 -7.79
N ASN A 101 -5.61 3.48 -6.58
CA ASN A 101 -5.88 4.90 -6.30
C ASN A 101 -5.08 5.43 -5.10
N GLY A 102 -3.95 4.82 -4.78
CA GLY A 102 -3.12 5.20 -3.64
C GLY A 102 -2.35 6.52 -3.80
N ASN A 103 -2.50 7.23 -4.91
CA ASN A 103 -1.85 8.53 -5.10
C ASN A 103 -2.73 9.66 -4.51
N ILE A 104 -2.81 9.70 -3.18
CA ILE A 104 -3.56 10.70 -2.40
C ILE A 104 -2.65 11.76 -1.76
N TRP A 105 -1.34 11.69 -1.98
CA TRP A 105 -0.33 12.47 -1.26
C TRP A 105 -0.20 13.89 -1.80
N MET A 106 -0.32 14.86 -0.93
CA MET A 106 -0.08 16.27 -1.18
C MET A 106 1.32 16.64 -0.67
N THR A 107 2.28 16.81 -1.57
CA THR A 107 3.66 17.18 -1.25
C THR A 107 4.24 18.05 -2.36
N GLU A 108 5.06 19.02 -2.02
CA GLU A 108 5.77 19.87 -3.00
C GLU A 108 7.17 19.37 -3.30
N ASN A 109 7.79 18.67 -2.35
CA ASN A 109 9.18 18.28 -2.43
C ASN A 109 9.40 16.85 -2.98
N GLY A 110 8.32 16.18 -3.38
CA GLY A 110 8.35 14.84 -3.99
C GLY A 110 8.50 13.71 -2.97
N ASN A 111 8.89 13.99 -1.74
CA ASN A 111 8.97 13.01 -0.66
C ASN A 111 7.63 12.96 0.08
N TRP A 112 6.92 11.88 -0.09
CA TRP A 112 5.62 11.67 0.56
C TRP A 112 5.73 10.99 1.92
N VAL A 113 6.94 10.64 2.35
CA VAL A 113 7.30 10.14 3.69
C VAL A 113 8.72 10.57 4.03
N HIS A 114 9.12 10.47 5.30
CA HIS A 114 10.43 10.92 5.80
C HIS A 114 10.70 12.39 5.41
N ASN A 115 9.70 13.24 5.65
CA ASN A 115 9.61 14.57 5.05
C ASN A 115 9.52 15.71 6.06
N SER A 116 9.74 15.42 7.33
CA SER A 116 9.61 16.44 8.38
C SER A 116 10.55 17.65 8.16
N PHE A 117 11.75 17.40 7.62
CA PHE A 117 12.68 18.47 7.28
C PHE A 117 12.37 19.08 5.92
N ASP A 118 12.13 18.27 4.91
CA ASP A 118 11.95 18.75 3.54
C ASP A 118 10.69 19.60 3.40
N GLU A 119 9.59 19.16 4.01
CA GLU A 119 8.28 19.81 3.82
C GLU A 119 7.98 20.87 4.88
N PHE A 120 8.37 20.65 6.14
CA PHE A 120 7.91 21.49 7.27
C PHE A 120 9.02 22.27 7.94
N PHE A 121 10.18 21.66 8.20
CA PHE A 121 11.26 22.25 8.97
C PHE A 121 12.61 22.19 8.25
N PRO A 122 12.72 22.78 7.05
CA PRO A 122 13.98 22.74 6.30
C PRO A 122 15.14 23.32 7.12
N LYS A 123 16.20 22.53 7.28
CA LYS A 123 17.39 22.89 8.03
C LYS A 123 17.98 24.21 7.52
N SER A 124 17.97 24.46 6.21
CA SER A 124 18.43 25.70 5.60
C SER A 124 17.70 26.97 6.13
N LYS A 125 16.46 26.81 6.57
CA LYS A 125 15.64 27.93 7.06
C LYS A 125 15.71 28.12 8.59
N TYR A 126 15.73 27.02 9.32
CA TYR A 126 15.50 27.06 10.78
C TYR A 126 16.71 26.62 11.61
N GLU A 127 17.64 25.80 11.08
CA GLU A 127 18.73 25.21 11.87
C GLU A 127 19.63 26.27 12.53
N SER A 128 19.91 27.38 11.87
CA SER A 128 20.78 28.43 12.43
C SER A 128 20.15 29.18 13.61
N THR A 129 18.81 29.20 13.72
CA THR A 129 18.09 29.99 14.72
C THR A 129 17.30 29.15 15.72
N LYS A 130 16.94 27.92 15.36
CA LYS A 130 16.05 27.04 16.13
C LYS A 130 16.66 25.69 16.46
N ARG A 131 17.92 25.44 16.11
CA ARG A 131 18.60 24.14 16.30
C ARG A 131 18.43 23.58 17.71
N ASP A 132 18.62 24.43 18.71
CA ASP A 132 18.65 24.00 20.11
C ASP A 132 17.30 23.66 20.71
N LEU A 133 16.19 23.95 20.02
CA LEU A 133 14.85 23.71 20.52
C LEU A 133 13.98 22.84 19.59
N TRP A 134 14.13 23.00 18.27
CA TRP A 134 13.28 22.33 17.29
C TRP A 134 13.84 21.01 16.77
N TYR A 135 15.16 20.82 16.86
CA TYR A 135 15.83 19.61 16.38
C TYR A 135 16.32 18.75 17.54
N SER A 136 16.49 17.46 17.32
CA SER A 136 17.14 16.54 18.27
C SER A 136 18.54 17.00 18.63
N LEU A 137 19.14 16.39 19.66
CA LEU A 137 20.49 16.80 20.13
C LEU A 137 21.57 16.66 19.05
N ASP A 138 21.45 15.64 18.21
CA ASP A 138 22.32 15.40 17.04
C ASP A 138 21.89 16.19 15.79
N GLY A 139 20.65 16.70 15.77
CA GLY A 139 20.09 17.44 14.64
C GLY A 139 19.53 16.55 13.53
N GLU A 140 19.41 15.23 13.75
CA GLU A 140 18.98 14.28 12.71
C GLU A 140 17.45 13.98 12.77
N GLN A 141 16.76 14.44 13.82
CA GLN A 141 15.30 14.36 13.97
C GLN A 141 14.73 15.69 14.49
N LEU A 142 13.39 15.81 14.49
CA LEU A 142 12.70 16.88 15.24
C LEU A 142 12.68 16.58 16.74
N CYS A 143 12.60 17.64 17.53
CA CYS A 143 12.28 17.55 18.95
C CYS A 143 10.79 17.86 19.16
N TYR A 144 9.96 16.86 19.17
CA TYR A 144 8.49 17.00 19.27
C TYR A 144 7.99 17.63 20.58
N THR A 145 8.88 17.94 21.53
CA THR A 145 8.56 18.64 22.78
C THR A 145 9.17 20.03 22.85
N ALA A 146 9.86 20.50 21.80
CA ALA A 146 10.69 21.71 21.81
C ALA A 146 11.55 21.82 23.09
N ARG A 147 12.10 20.69 23.56
CA ARG A 147 12.85 20.54 24.80
C ARG A 147 12.15 21.07 26.05
N GLY A 148 10.81 21.01 26.08
CA GLY A 148 9.97 21.49 27.17
C GLY A 148 9.66 22.98 27.13
N ASN A 149 10.03 23.70 26.08
CA ASN A 149 9.68 25.10 25.89
C ASN A 149 8.29 25.22 25.23
N ALA A 150 7.27 25.60 25.98
CA ALA A 150 5.89 25.65 25.53
C ALA A 150 5.65 26.70 24.41
N ASP A 151 6.32 27.83 24.45
CA ASP A 151 6.16 28.87 23.42
C ASP A 151 6.76 28.43 22.08
N GLU A 152 7.91 27.77 22.12
CA GLU A 152 8.56 27.24 20.93
C GLU A 152 7.79 25.99 20.38
N LEU A 153 7.21 25.18 21.26
CA LEU A 153 6.34 24.08 20.84
C LEU A 153 5.12 24.60 20.08
N ALA A 154 4.44 25.62 20.64
CA ALA A 154 3.31 26.25 19.97
C ALA A 154 3.72 26.87 18.62
N LEU A 155 4.91 27.47 18.53
CA LEU A 155 5.42 28.00 17.27
C LEU A 155 5.70 26.91 16.23
N MET A 156 6.26 25.76 16.65
CA MET A 156 6.43 24.60 15.78
C MET A 156 5.07 24.08 15.27
N GLN A 157 4.10 23.89 16.16
CA GLN A 157 2.76 23.42 15.81
C GLN A 157 2.07 24.37 14.81
N ASN A 158 2.16 25.70 15.05
CA ASN A 158 1.63 26.67 14.10
C ASN A 158 2.37 26.65 12.75
N THR A 159 3.67 26.38 12.74
CA THR A 159 4.44 26.24 11.49
C THR A 159 3.93 25.06 10.66
N VAL A 160 3.63 23.93 11.31
CA VAL A 160 3.02 22.77 10.65
C VAL A 160 1.63 23.10 10.14
N LEU A 161 0.79 23.71 10.98
CA LEU A 161 -0.58 24.09 10.62
C LEU A 161 -0.63 24.97 9.36
N GLU A 162 0.18 26.02 9.33
CA GLU A 162 0.21 26.94 8.18
C GLU A 162 0.71 26.21 6.92
N ARG A 163 1.71 25.31 7.04
CA ARG A 163 2.18 24.54 5.90
C ARG A 163 1.11 23.57 5.38
N LEU A 164 0.36 22.91 6.26
CA LEU A 164 -0.78 22.07 5.87
C LEU A 164 -1.82 22.85 5.06
N LYS A 165 -2.17 24.06 5.54
CA LYS A 165 -3.10 24.96 4.83
C LYS A 165 -2.58 25.39 3.46
N GLU A 166 -1.28 25.71 3.35
CA GLU A 166 -0.64 26.03 2.06
C GLU A 166 -0.75 24.89 1.07
N LEU A 167 -0.43 23.65 1.49
CA LEU A 167 -0.51 22.47 0.65
C LEU A 167 -1.93 22.23 0.16
N VAL A 168 -2.92 22.26 1.07
CA VAL A 168 -4.33 22.10 0.71
C VAL A 168 -4.78 23.16 -0.29
N ASN A 169 -4.50 24.44 -0.03
CA ASN A 169 -4.85 25.53 -0.94
C ASN A 169 -4.26 25.36 -2.35
N LYS A 170 -3.08 24.76 -2.44
CA LYS A 170 -2.44 24.48 -3.71
C LYS A 170 -3.08 23.31 -4.45
N TYR A 171 -3.40 22.21 -3.75
CA TYR A 171 -3.84 20.97 -4.37
C TYR A 171 -5.35 20.88 -4.62
N PHE A 172 -6.18 21.49 -3.78
CA PHE A 172 -7.65 21.49 -3.97
C PHE A 172 -8.16 22.46 -5.04
N GLY A 173 -7.29 23.04 -5.84
CA GLY A 173 -7.72 23.99 -6.87
C GLY A 173 -8.56 23.38 -7.98
N VAL A 174 -8.70 22.05 -8.13
CA VAL A 174 -9.27 21.51 -9.36
C VAL A 174 -10.26 20.36 -9.20
N ASN A 175 -10.20 19.40 -8.31
CA ASN A 175 -11.24 18.32 -8.26
C ASN A 175 -11.12 17.30 -7.12
N ASP A 176 -10.06 17.28 -6.34
CA ASP A 176 -9.91 16.25 -5.31
C ASP A 176 -10.41 16.78 -3.98
N TYR A 177 -11.42 16.14 -3.41
CA TYR A 177 -11.96 16.49 -2.09
C TYR A 177 -11.43 15.60 -0.98
N ARG A 178 -10.50 14.70 -1.29
CA ARG A 178 -9.78 13.85 -0.34
C ARG A 178 -8.29 13.83 -0.64
N GLY A 179 -7.48 13.75 0.41
CA GLY A 179 -6.04 13.67 0.29
C GLY A 179 -5.36 13.32 1.59
N ALA A 180 -4.04 13.17 1.55
CA ALA A 180 -3.21 12.96 2.71
C ALA A 180 -1.95 13.83 2.64
N ILE A 181 -1.55 14.36 3.78
CA ILE A 181 -0.29 15.08 3.96
C ILE A 181 0.51 14.35 5.04
N SER A 182 1.65 13.84 4.67
CA SER A 182 2.51 13.14 5.61
C SER A 182 3.33 14.14 6.44
N PHE A 183 3.35 13.92 7.74
CA PHE A 183 4.25 14.55 8.69
C PHE A 183 5.00 13.43 9.43
N THR A 184 6.04 12.89 8.79
CA THR A 184 6.72 11.69 9.25
C THR A 184 8.17 11.96 9.58
N GLN A 185 8.69 11.26 10.61
CA GLN A 185 10.08 11.35 11.04
C GLN A 185 11.05 10.95 9.92
N GLU A 186 12.29 11.48 10.01
CA GLU A 186 13.39 11.13 9.10
C GLU A 186 13.77 9.65 9.25
N ASP A 187 14.20 9.03 8.15
CA ASP A 187 14.59 7.62 8.11
C ASP A 187 15.93 7.39 8.79
N GLU A 188 16.10 6.22 9.43
CA GLU A 188 17.34 5.78 10.08
C GLU A 188 17.90 6.73 11.16
N ALA A 189 17.18 7.79 11.52
CA ALA A 189 17.59 8.77 12.50
C ALA A 189 16.97 8.49 13.88
N PRO A 190 17.76 8.52 14.98
CA PRO A 190 17.25 8.27 16.32
C PRO A 190 16.32 9.37 16.79
N MET A 191 15.30 9.01 17.56
CA MET A 191 14.39 9.99 18.17
C MET A 191 15.11 10.86 19.20
N CYS A 192 14.61 12.09 19.41
CA CYS A 192 15.19 13.05 20.34
C CYS A 192 15.25 12.51 21.78
N THR A 193 16.42 12.63 22.41
CA THR A 193 16.70 12.15 23.79
C THR A 193 16.89 13.29 24.80
N CYS A 194 16.39 14.52 24.52
CA CYS A 194 16.37 15.59 25.52
C CYS A 194 15.51 15.21 26.73
N ASP A 195 15.67 15.93 27.86
CA ASP A 195 14.98 15.61 29.09
C ASP A 195 13.45 15.55 28.95
N ALA A 196 12.86 16.45 28.17
CA ALA A 196 11.41 16.47 27.93
C ALA A 196 10.95 15.27 27.09
N CYS A 197 11.64 14.93 26.00
CA CYS A 197 11.32 13.75 25.19
C CYS A 197 11.55 12.44 25.98
N SER A 198 12.60 12.40 26.80
CA SER A 198 12.89 11.26 27.66
C SER A 198 11.83 11.07 28.75
N ALA A 199 11.31 12.14 29.31
CA ALA A 199 10.19 12.10 30.27
C ALA A 199 8.90 11.59 29.63
N GLU A 200 8.57 12.04 28.40
CA GLU A 200 7.45 11.52 27.62
C GLU A 200 7.61 10.02 27.38
N LYS A 201 8.76 9.59 26.89
CA LYS A 201 9.07 8.17 26.65
C LYS A 201 8.95 7.35 27.95
N GLN A 202 9.42 7.87 29.08
CA GLN A 202 9.33 7.18 30.36
C GLN A 202 7.87 7.03 30.83
N LYS A 203 7.04 8.09 30.66
CA LYS A 203 5.63 8.08 31.06
C LYS A 203 4.80 7.13 30.20
N TYR A 204 4.99 7.14 28.89
CA TYR A 204 4.14 6.43 27.94
C TYR A 204 4.77 5.15 27.35
N GLY A 205 5.99 4.83 27.74
CA GLY A 205 6.70 3.61 27.27
C GLY A 205 7.15 3.65 25.81
N THR A 206 6.99 4.79 25.11
CA THR A 206 7.28 4.92 23.69
C THR A 206 7.60 6.36 23.29
N ASN A 207 8.38 6.53 22.22
CA ASN A 207 8.60 7.85 21.61
C ASN A 207 7.38 8.34 20.83
N ALA A 208 6.47 7.45 20.42
CA ALA A 208 5.28 7.83 19.65
C ALA A 208 4.36 8.79 20.40
N ALA A 209 4.32 8.74 21.73
CA ALA A 209 3.50 9.64 22.53
C ALA A 209 3.85 11.13 22.29
N ALA A 210 5.13 11.46 22.17
CA ALA A 210 5.55 12.83 21.88
C ALA A 210 5.09 13.29 20.48
N ILE A 211 5.07 12.41 19.50
CA ILE A 211 4.54 12.69 18.15
C ILE A 211 3.03 12.93 18.22
N ILE A 212 2.28 12.09 18.94
CA ILE A 212 0.83 12.20 19.10
C ILE A 212 0.48 13.51 19.82
N HIS A 213 1.14 13.84 20.91
CA HIS A 213 0.93 15.09 21.64
C HIS A 213 1.28 16.32 20.80
N PHE A 214 2.25 16.21 19.92
CA PHE A 214 2.60 17.28 18.99
C PHE A 214 1.52 17.47 17.92
N ILE A 215 1.03 16.39 17.31
CA ILE A 215 0.19 16.48 16.12
C ILE A 215 -1.30 16.64 16.44
N ASN A 216 -1.82 16.07 17.55
CA ASN A 216 -3.24 16.14 17.87
C ASN A 216 -3.79 17.58 17.97
N PRO A 217 -3.13 18.55 18.64
CA PRO A 217 -3.59 19.94 18.62
C PRO A 217 -3.62 20.54 17.22
N VAL A 218 -2.60 20.28 16.41
CA VAL A 218 -2.53 20.73 15.01
C VAL A 218 -3.68 20.15 14.20
N ALA A 219 -3.96 18.86 14.36
CA ALA A 219 -5.01 18.16 13.64
C ALA A 219 -6.40 18.73 13.94
N ARG A 220 -6.70 19.04 15.19
CA ARG A 220 -7.97 19.70 15.59
C ARG A 220 -8.15 21.06 14.94
N GLU A 221 -7.12 21.90 14.99
CA GLU A 221 -7.18 23.23 14.38
C GLU A 221 -7.25 23.16 12.85
N PHE A 222 -6.49 22.25 12.27
CA PHE A 222 -6.51 22.00 10.83
C PHE A 222 -7.87 21.51 10.35
N LYS A 223 -8.50 20.58 11.07
CA LYS A 223 -9.84 20.09 10.74
C LYS A 223 -10.87 21.21 10.80
N THR A 224 -10.83 22.03 11.83
CA THR A 224 -11.73 23.21 11.96
C THR A 224 -11.58 24.14 10.76
N TRP A 225 -10.34 24.48 10.39
CA TRP A 225 -10.07 25.33 9.23
C TRP A 225 -10.52 24.69 7.91
N LEU A 226 -10.28 23.36 7.75
CA LEU A 226 -10.66 22.63 6.55
C LEU A 226 -12.18 22.61 6.36
N ASP A 227 -12.93 22.30 7.43
CA ASP A 227 -14.40 22.24 7.40
C ASP A 227 -15.00 23.62 7.07
N GLU A 228 -14.39 24.73 7.52
CA GLU A 228 -14.82 26.10 7.23
C GLU A 228 -14.47 26.55 5.80
N THR A 229 -13.28 26.15 5.31
CA THR A 229 -12.73 26.67 4.03
C THR A 229 -13.14 25.80 2.86
N TYR A 230 -13.16 24.49 3.05
CA TYR A 230 -13.45 23.47 2.04
C TYR A 230 -14.51 22.46 2.55
N PRO A 231 -15.76 22.87 2.75
CA PRO A 231 -16.80 21.98 3.27
C PRO A 231 -16.94 20.69 2.46
N GLY A 232 -16.95 19.56 3.16
CA GLY A 232 -17.05 18.23 2.53
C GLY A 232 -15.73 17.64 2.01
N HIS A 233 -14.61 18.37 2.18
CA HIS A 233 -13.29 17.84 1.85
C HIS A 233 -12.68 17.15 3.08
N GLU A 234 -11.88 16.12 2.84
CA GLU A 234 -11.19 15.37 3.88
C GLU A 234 -9.69 15.29 3.57
N VAL A 235 -8.86 15.60 4.55
CA VAL A 235 -7.40 15.48 4.45
C VAL A 235 -6.87 14.86 5.74
N ASP A 236 -6.19 13.73 5.59
CA ASP A 236 -5.50 13.08 6.69
C ASP A 236 -4.09 13.65 6.87
N ILE A 237 -3.73 13.95 8.11
CA ILE A 237 -2.33 14.20 8.48
C ILE A 237 -1.71 12.85 8.86
N VAL A 238 -0.74 12.37 8.12
CA VAL A 238 -0.22 11.02 8.34
C VAL A 238 1.06 11.04 9.16
N ILE A 239 1.08 10.27 10.25
CA ILE A 239 2.24 10.04 11.11
C ILE A 239 2.67 8.58 11.05
N PHE A 240 3.94 8.29 11.37
CA PHE A 240 4.47 6.93 11.37
C PHE A 240 4.45 6.25 12.74
N ALA A 241 4.03 4.98 12.73
CA ALA A 241 4.37 3.98 13.73
C ALA A 241 5.51 3.11 13.16
N TYR A 242 6.75 3.55 13.32
CA TYR A 242 7.93 3.01 12.64
C TYR A 242 9.19 3.12 13.50
N GLN A 243 10.05 2.10 13.49
CA GLN A 243 11.32 2.05 14.21
C GLN A 243 11.18 2.47 15.70
N ASP A 244 11.86 3.53 16.14
CA ASP A 244 11.84 4.02 17.52
C ASP A 244 10.46 4.48 18.02
N ALA A 245 9.51 4.72 17.11
CA ALA A 245 8.12 5.09 17.39
C ALA A 245 7.12 3.98 17.05
N GLU A 246 7.56 2.74 16.82
CA GLU A 246 6.70 1.63 16.42
C GLU A 246 5.70 1.20 17.52
N THR A 247 6.09 1.35 18.79
CA THR A 247 5.27 0.91 19.93
C THR A 247 4.14 1.88 20.24
N ALA A 248 2.91 1.38 20.36
CA ALA A 248 1.74 2.18 20.77
C ALA A 248 1.75 2.51 22.27
N PRO A 249 1.30 3.72 22.68
CA PRO A 249 1.18 4.15 24.09
C PRO A 249 -0.06 3.55 24.77
N VAL A 250 -0.12 2.25 24.92
CA VAL A 250 -1.23 1.51 25.54
C VAL A 250 -0.75 0.65 26.70
N LYS A 251 -1.66 0.35 27.62
CA LYS A 251 -1.46 -0.56 28.78
C LYS A 251 -2.48 -1.68 28.71
N ILE A 252 -2.32 -2.68 29.59
CA ILE A 252 -3.29 -3.75 29.75
C ILE A 252 -4.11 -3.48 31.01
N GLU A 253 -5.42 -3.39 30.88
CA GLU A 253 -6.37 -3.38 31.98
C GLU A 253 -7.42 -4.49 31.80
N ASN A 254 -7.62 -5.31 32.81
CA ASN A 254 -8.57 -6.44 32.76
C ASN A 254 -8.39 -7.38 31.55
N GLY A 255 -7.13 -7.53 31.10
CA GLY A 255 -6.78 -8.39 29.97
C GLY A 255 -7.03 -7.77 28.58
N GLN A 256 -7.39 -6.49 28.51
CA GLN A 256 -7.62 -5.74 27.28
C GLN A 256 -6.60 -4.61 27.12
N TYR A 257 -6.26 -4.27 25.89
CA TYR A 257 -5.47 -3.08 25.58
C TYR A 257 -6.35 -1.85 25.75
N VAL A 258 -5.84 -0.84 26.46
CA VAL A 258 -6.48 0.47 26.63
C VAL A 258 -5.43 1.57 26.49
N PRO A 259 -5.76 2.79 26.07
CA PRO A 259 -4.81 3.90 26.07
C PRO A 259 -4.24 4.12 27.48
N ILE A 260 -3.01 4.59 27.59
CA ILE A 260 -2.41 4.95 28.89
C ILE A 260 -3.22 6.07 29.56
N ASP A 261 -3.60 7.06 28.78
CA ASP A 261 -4.61 8.09 29.10
C ASP A 261 -5.22 8.63 27.79
N ASP A 262 -6.25 9.47 27.90
CA ASP A 262 -6.99 9.99 26.75
C ASP A 262 -6.17 10.90 25.84
N THR A 263 -5.03 11.41 26.29
CA THR A 263 -4.19 12.34 25.51
C THR A 263 -3.45 11.65 24.36
N VAL A 264 -3.32 10.33 24.41
CA VAL A 264 -2.68 9.53 23.37
C VAL A 264 -3.67 8.89 22.39
N ILE A 265 -4.97 9.18 22.51
CA ILE A 265 -5.94 8.84 21.48
C ILE A 265 -5.68 9.76 20.28
N ILE A 266 -5.56 9.18 19.12
CA ILE A 266 -5.23 9.87 17.87
C ILE A 266 -6.50 10.51 17.30
N GLU A 267 -6.41 11.77 16.81
CA GLU A 267 -7.54 12.45 16.18
C GLU A 267 -7.98 11.76 14.88
N ASP A 268 -9.28 11.80 14.57
CA ASP A 268 -9.88 11.08 13.44
C ASP A 268 -9.27 11.45 12.08
N ASN A 269 -8.79 12.69 11.94
CA ASN A 269 -8.11 13.18 10.74
C ASN A 269 -6.58 12.99 10.78
N VAL A 270 -6.09 12.12 11.65
CA VAL A 270 -4.69 11.70 11.68
C VAL A 270 -4.59 10.23 11.25
N GLY A 271 -4.00 10.00 10.09
CA GLY A 271 -3.69 8.66 9.59
C GLY A 271 -2.46 8.09 10.31
N LEU A 272 -2.62 6.94 10.95
CA LEU A 272 -1.49 6.22 11.56
C LEU A 272 -0.92 5.20 10.58
N PHE A 273 0.26 5.46 10.05
CA PHE A 273 0.93 4.57 9.12
C PHE A 273 1.85 3.60 9.87
N TYR A 274 1.36 2.40 10.09
CA TYR A 274 2.14 1.33 10.70
C TYR A 274 3.02 0.64 9.65
N ALA A 275 4.34 0.64 9.90
CA ALA A 275 5.33 0.05 9.01
C ALA A 275 6.22 -0.94 9.79
N PRO A 276 5.84 -2.22 9.92
CA PRO A 276 6.60 -3.24 10.65
C PRO A 276 7.85 -3.67 9.87
N PHE A 277 8.86 -2.83 9.84
CA PHE A 277 10.07 -2.99 9.04
C PHE A 277 10.82 -4.30 9.31
N TYR A 278 10.78 -4.78 10.55
CA TYR A 278 11.52 -5.97 10.96
C TYR A 278 10.68 -7.26 10.98
N ALA A 279 9.44 -7.23 10.44
CA ALA A 279 8.61 -8.42 10.34
C ALA A 279 9.20 -9.47 9.40
N ASP A 280 8.78 -10.71 9.57
CA ASP A 280 9.12 -11.83 8.69
C ASP A 280 8.11 -11.92 7.54
N TYR A 281 8.48 -11.44 6.35
CA TYR A 281 7.63 -11.40 5.17
C TYR A 281 7.63 -12.69 4.34
N LEU A 282 8.30 -13.76 4.80
CA LEU A 282 8.10 -15.11 4.28
C LEU A 282 6.90 -15.81 4.96
N HIS A 283 6.37 -15.20 6.03
CA HIS A 283 5.21 -15.68 6.79
C HIS A 283 4.17 -14.56 6.93
N ASP A 284 2.89 -14.92 7.02
CA ASP A 284 1.82 -13.96 7.28
C ASP A 284 1.86 -13.40 8.72
N PHE A 285 1.07 -12.37 8.98
CA PHE A 285 1.05 -11.72 10.30
C PHE A 285 0.47 -12.57 11.43
N TYR A 286 -0.27 -13.64 11.12
CA TYR A 286 -0.78 -14.57 12.15
C TYR A 286 0.21 -15.65 12.53
N HIS A 287 1.32 -15.80 11.78
CA HIS A 287 2.37 -16.76 12.09
C HIS A 287 3.14 -16.35 13.36
N GLU A 288 3.62 -17.34 14.13
CA GLU A 288 4.31 -17.13 15.41
C GLU A 288 5.51 -16.17 15.32
N LYS A 289 6.26 -16.17 14.22
CA LYS A 289 7.39 -15.25 13.99
C LYS A 289 6.95 -13.78 13.92
N ASN A 290 5.69 -13.51 13.64
CA ASN A 290 5.12 -12.17 13.51
C ASN A 290 4.22 -11.77 14.68
N THR A 291 4.11 -12.59 15.73
CA THR A 291 3.23 -12.31 16.88
C THR A 291 3.43 -10.90 17.44
N THR A 292 4.67 -10.46 17.60
CA THR A 292 4.98 -9.12 18.15
C THR A 292 4.42 -8.01 17.24
N TYR A 293 4.52 -8.16 15.93
CA TYR A 293 4.05 -7.15 14.97
C TYR A 293 2.54 -7.09 14.89
N LEU A 294 1.87 -8.25 14.90
CA LEU A 294 0.41 -8.31 14.96
C LEU A 294 -0.12 -7.71 16.28
N GLU A 295 0.51 -8.05 17.43
CA GLU A 295 0.13 -7.47 18.71
C GLU A 295 0.38 -5.95 18.77
N THR A 296 1.44 -5.45 18.15
CA THR A 296 1.69 -4.01 18.02
C THR A 296 0.59 -3.35 17.18
N PHE A 297 0.18 -3.96 16.09
CA PHE A 297 -0.91 -3.45 15.27
C PHE A 297 -2.26 -3.42 16.01
N LYS A 298 -2.58 -4.49 16.76
CA LYS A 298 -3.75 -4.51 17.66
C LYS A 298 -3.74 -3.41 18.70
N LYS A 299 -2.56 -3.07 19.25
CA LYS A 299 -2.43 -1.96 20.20
C LYS A 299 -2.73 -0.62 19.53
N TRP A 300 -2.23 -0.42 18.32
CA TRP A 300 -2.51 0.80 17.56
C TRP A 300 -4.00 0.95 17.21
N SER A 301 -4.69 -0.13 16.86
CA SER A 301 -6.13 -0.10 16.57
C SER A 301 -7.03 0.25 17.78
N VAL A 302 -6.46 0.32 19.00
CA VAL A 302 -7.18 0.77 20.20
C VAL A 302 -7.21 2.30 20.33
N ILE A 303 -6.24 2.99 19.73
CA ILE A 303 -6.07 4.43 19.86
C ILE A 303 -6.15 5.21 18.56
N SER A 304 -6.38 4.51 17.44
CA SER A 304 -6.58 5.11 16.11
C SER A 304 -7.60 4.32 15.31
N ASP A 305 -8.60 5.00 14.77
CA ASP A 305 -9.58 4.46 13.83
C ASP A 305 -9.18 4.70 12.36
N ASN A 306 -8.12 5.48 12.10
CA ASN A 306 -7.62 5.82 10.77
C ASN A 306 -6.26 5.14 10.51
N LEU A 307 -6.31 3.85 10.17
CA LEU A 307 -5.14 3.00 10.03
C LEU A 307 -4.64 2.92 8.59
N TYR A 308 -3.35 3.11 8.42
CA TYR A 308 -2.58 2.91 7.20
C TYR A 308 -1.58 1.78 7.44
N LEU A 309 -1.39 0.91 6.46
CA LEU A 309 -0.48 -0.23 6.58
C LEU A 309 0.57 -0.24 5.46
N TRP A 310 1.84 -0.31 5.86
CA TRP A 310 2.96 -0.49 4.96
C TRP A 310 3.56 -1.88 5.16
N THR A 311 3.48 -2.72 4.16
CA THR A 311 4.12 -4.04 4.12
C THR A 311 5.21 -4.07 3.04
N TYR A 312 5.91 -5.19 2.92
CA TYR A 312 7.03 -5.33 1.99
C TYR A 312 6.88 -6.62 1.17
N ASN A 313 6.98 -6.51 -0.14
CA ASN A 313 6.85 -7.65 -1.06
C ASN A 313 8.03 -7.84 -2.02
N ALA A 314 9.15 -7.15 -1.79
CA ALA A 314 10.39 -7.31 -2.55
C ALA A 314 11.60 -7.47 -1.63
N SER A 315 12.65 -8.13 -2.12
CA SER A 315 13.95 -8.15 -1.45
C SER A 315 14.72 -6.87 -1.76
N PHE A 316 15.05 -6.08 -0.75
CA PHE A 316 15.84 -4.85 -0.91
C PHE A 316 17.35 -5.09 -0.98
N ILE A 317 17.79 -6.31 -0.66
CA ILE A 317 19.19 -6.72 -0.83
C ILE A 317 19.48 -7.14 -2.27
N ASN A 318 18.52 -7.79 -2.92
CA ASN A 318 18.67 -8.26 -4.29
C ASN A 318 17.34 -8.15 -5.05
N TYR A 319 17.16 -7.05 -5.73
CA TYR A 319 15.94 -6.78 -6.52
C TYR A 319 15.73 -7.76 -7.69
N MET A 320 16.77 -8.47 -8.14
CA MET A 320 16.63 -9.50 -9.19
C MET A 320 16.18 -10.86 -8.66
N ALA A 321 16.24 -11.05 -7.33
CA ALA A 321 15.84 -12.29 -6.71
C ALA A 321 14.35 -12.30 -6.35
N TRP A 322 13.75 -13.47 -6.41
CA TRP A 322 12.38 -13.64 -5.98
C TRP A 322 12.25 -13.57 -4.47
N PHE A 323 11.29 -12.80 -4.00
CA PHE A 323 10.91 -12.75 -2.61
C PHE A 323 9.51 -13.35 -2.47
N ASP A 324 9.39 -14.52 -1.82
CA ASP A 324 8.14 -15.30 -1.80
C ASP A 324 7.12 -14.74 -0.82
N THR A 325 6.45 -13.68 -1.23
CA THR A 325 5.31 -13.11 -0.51
C THR A 325 3.95 -13.52 -1.11
N PHE A 326 3.95 -14.34 -2.16
CA PHE A 326 2.73 -14.66 -2.91
C PHE A 326 1.62 -15.30 -2.05
N ASN A 327 1.97 -16.21 -1.14
CA ASN A 327 1.00 -16.87 -0.27
C ASN A 327 0.44 -15.95 0.82
N ILE A 328 1.24 -15.01 1.28
CA ILE A 328 0.86 -14.18 2.43
C ILE A 328 0.01 -12.98 2.03
N MET A 329 0.03 -12.55 0.76
CA MET A 329 -0.73 -11.37 0.31
C MET A 329 -2.21 -11.50 0.65
N SER A 330 -2.87 -12.61 0.27
CA SER A 330 -4.30 -12.81 0.56
C SER A 330 -4.61 -12.78 2.06
N VAL A 331 -3.77 -13.41 2.89
CA VAL A 331 -3.97 -13.45 4.36
C VAL A 331 -3.77 -12.08 4.99
N ASN A 332 -2.69 -11.39 4.60
CA ASN A 332 -2.36 -10.07 5.14
C ASN A 332 -3.37 -9.00 4.71
N TYR A 333 -3.93 -9.10 3.49
CA TYR A 333 -4.93 -8.15 3.02
C TYR A 333 -6.29 -8.36 3.70
N LYS A 334 -6.67 -9.63 3.99
CA LYS A 334 -7.82 -9.93 4.86
C LYS A 334 -7.64 -9.35 6.25
N MET A 335 -6.45 -9.50 6.84
CA MET A 335 -6.11 -8.86 8.11
C MET A 335 -6.27 -7.33 8.01
N ALA A 336 -5.76 -6.71 6.96
CA ALA A 336 -5.88 -5.27 6.76
C ALA A 336 -7.36 -4.82 6.72
N ARG A 337 -8.23 -5.51 5.97
CA ARG A 337 -9.68 -5.27 5.97
C ARG A 337 -10.28 -5.43 7.38
N ASP A 338 -9.95 -6.52 8.07
CA ASP A 338 -10.53 -6.86 9.37
C ASP A 338 -10.15 -5.83 10.46
N PHE A 339 -9.03 -5.12 10.28
CA PHE A 339 -8.62 -3.98 11.10
C PHE A 339 -9.06 -2.61 10.54
N ASN A 340 -9.92 -2.56 9.51
CA ASN A 340 -10.37 -1.34 8.85
C ASN A 340 -9.23 -0.46 8.32
N VAL A 341 -8.16 -1.07 7.79
CA VAL A 341 -7.07 -0.33 7.14
C VAL A 341 -7.61 0.43 5.94
N ARG A 342 -7.46 1.77 5.97
CA ARG A 342 -7.93 2.63 4.88
C ARG A 342 -6.94 2.73 3.72
N TYR A 343 -5.64 2.69 4.01
CA TYR A 343 -4.57 2.80 3.02
C TYR A 343 -3.63 1.60 3.14
N LEU A 344 -3.43 0.89 2.03
CA LEU A 344 -2.47 -0.22 1.94
C LEU A 344 -1.37 0.12 0.95
N PHE A 345 -0.12 0.04 1.40
CA PHE A 345 1.06 0.10 0.61
C PHE A 345 1.90 -1.16 0.81
N ASP A 346 1.86 -2.07 -0.14
CA ASP A 346 2.67 -3.29 -0.13
C ASP A 346 3.92 -3.04 -0.99
N ASN A 347 4.99 -2.57 -0.37
CA ASN A 347 6.16 -1.99 -1.01
C ASN A 347 6.96 -3.03 -1.80
N GLY A 348 6.93 -2.92 -3.12
CA GLY A 348 7.65 -3.74 -4.07
C GLY A 348 8.83 -3.02 -4.70
N ARG A 349 8.97 -3.18 -6.02
CA ARG A 349 10.08 -2.60 -6.79
C ARG A 349 9.67 -1.35 -7.55
N TYR A 350 10.37 -0.25 -7.32
CA TYR A 350 10.14 0.98 -8.08
C TYR A 350 10.99 1.08 -9.34
N ASN A 351 12.10 0.36 -9.43
CA ASN A 351 12.95 0.37 -10.62
C ASN A 351 12.34 -0.52 -11.72
N THR A 352 11.70 0.10 -12.70
CA THR A 352 11.02 -0.59 -13.81
C THR A 352 11.97 -1.34 -14.75
N SER A 353 13.25 -0.99 -14.78
CA SER A 353 14.24 -1.67 -15.64
C SER A 353 14.66 -3.05 -15.15
N ALA A 354 14.27 -3.41 -13.93
CA ALA A 354 14.64 -4.67 -13.29
C ALA A 354 13.41 -5.54 -12.93
N LEU A 355 12.22 -5.22 -13.45
CA LEU A 355 11.01 -6.01 -13.20
C LEU A 355 11.07 -7.35 -13.95
N THR A 356 10.64 -8.40 -13.28
CA THR A 356 10.48 -9.75 -13.82
C THR A 356 8.99 -10.07 -14.06
N GLY A 357 8.69 -11.16 -14.77
CA GLY A 357 7.30 -11.58 -14.98
C GLY A 357 6.50 -11.78 -13.70
N PHE A 358 7.17 -12.13 -12.61
CA PHE A 358 6.52 -12.35 -11.33
C PHE A 358 6.34 -11.06 -10.49
N ASP A 359 7.05 -9.99 -10.81
CA ASP A 359 6.73 -8.67 -10.27
C ASP A 359 5.42 -8.15 -10.87
N TYR A 360 5.17 -8.39 -12.16
CA TYR A 360 3.88 -8.11 -12.78
C TYR A 360 2.75 -8.94 -12.18
N LEU A 361 3.01 -10.22 -11.82
CA LEU A 361 2.06 -11.03 -11.07
C LEU A 361 1.75 -10.41 -9.71
N LYS A 362 2.76 -9.91 -8.98
CA LYS A 362 2.55 -9.21 -7.71
C LYS A 362 1.71 -7.95 -7.87
N SER A 363 1.96 -7.15 -8.92
CA SER A 363 1.13 -5.97 -9.22
C SER A 363 -0.32 -6.35 -9.49
N TYR A 364 -0.54 -7.40 -10.28
CA TYR A 364 -1.88 -7.92 -10.55
C TYR A 364 -2.58 -8.43 -9.28
N LEU A 365 -1.91 -9.25 -8.48
CA LEU A 365 -2.46 -9.76 -7.21
C LEU A 365 -2.73 -8.64 -6.21
N ASN A 366 -1.82 -7.66 -6.09
CA ASN A 366 -2.02 -6.48 -5.25
C ASN A 366 -3.30 -5.74 -5.64
N ALA A 367 -3.50 -5.49 -6.93
CA ALA A 367 -4.68 -4.79 -7.41
C ALA A 367 -5.98 -5.59 -7.14
N LYS A 368 -5.98 -6.89 -7.43
CA LYS A 368 -7.17 -7.74 -7.28
C LYS A 368 -7.53 -8.00 -5.83
N LEU A 369 -6.54 -8.38 -5.01
CA LEU A 369 -6.75 -8.72 -3.61
C LEU A 369 -7.00 -7.50 -2.71
N SER A 370 -6.50 -6.31 -3.06
CA SER A 370 -6.83 -5.10 -2.31
C SER A 370 -8.21 -4.53 -2.67
N TRP A 371 -8.75 -4.89 -3.84
CA TRP A 371 -10.14 -4.61 -4.21
C TRP A 371 -11.11 -5.58 -3.52
N ASP A 372 -10.86 -6.88 -3.64
CA ASP A 372 -11.65 -7.98 -3.06
C ASP A 372 -10.68 -8.96 -2.37
N VAL A 373 -10.57 -8.87 -1.05
CA VAL A 373 -9.67 -9.72 -0.25
C VAL A 373 -10.11 -11.19 -0.22
N ASP A 374 -11.36 -11.46 -0.57
CA ASP A 374 -11.94 -12.80 -0.64
C ASP A 374 -11.93 -13.39 -2.07
N ALA A 375 -11.34 -12.68 -3.04
CA ALA A 375 -11.16 -13.17 -4.40
C ALA A 375 -10.46 -14.53 -4.43
N ASP A 376 -10.90 -15.39 -5.35
CA ASP A 376 -10.31 -16.73 -5.54
C ASP A 376 -8.87 -16.62 -6.04
N TYR A 377 -7.93 -16.74 -5.11
CA TYR A 377 -6.50 -16.61 -5.35
C TYR A 377 -5.98 -17.61 -6.40
N ALA A 378 -6.47 -18.87 -6.40
CA ALA A 378 -6.06 -19.87 -7.37
C ALA A 378 -6.51 -19.48 -8.78
N LYS A 379 -7.75 -19.00 -8.90
CA LYS A 379 -8.29 -18.50 -10.17
C LYS A 379 -7.54 -17.26 -10.68
N LEU A 380 -7.14 -16.35 -9.78
CA LEU A 380 -6.31 -15.20 -10.15
C LEU A 380 -4.97 -15.65 -10.74
N LEU A 381 -4.29 -16.62 -10.11
CA LEU A 381 -3.07 -17.20 -10.65
C LEU A 381 -3.28 -17.84 -12.02
N ASP A 382 -4.28 -18.71 -12.16
CA ASP A 382 -4.57 -19.41 -13.42
C ASP A 382 -4.84 -18.41 -14.55
N ASN A 383 -5.66 -17.38 -14.28
CA ASN A 383 -5.96 -16.35 -15.26
C ASN A 383 -4.72 -15.53 -15.64
N PHE A 384 -3.86 -15.19 -14.67
CA PHE A 384 -2.63 -14.46 -14.97
C PHE A 384 -1.70 -15.31 -15.85
N PHE A 385 -1.39 -16.53 -15.46
CA PHE A 385 -0.46 -17.39 -16.22
C PHE A 385 -0.96 -17.64 -17.64
N LEU A 386 -2.23 -17.99 -17.80
CA LEU A 386 -2.84 -18.22 -19.11
C LEU A 386 -2.74 -17.00 -20.04
N ASN A 387 -3.02 -15.80 -19.54
CA ASN A 387 -3.10 -14.61 -20.36
C ASN A 387 -1.76 -13.89 -20.52
N TYR A 388 -0.92 -13.91 -19.49
CA TYR A 388 0.36 -13.22 -19.51
C TYR A 388 1.44 -14.04 -20.22
N PHE A 389 1.57 -15.35 -19.92
CA PHE A 389 2.57 -16.24 -20.51
C PHE A 389 2.10 -17.00 -21.76
N LYS A 390 0.79 -17.09 -21.99
CA LYS A 390 0.17 -17.71 -23.20
C LYS A 390 0.73 -19.12 -23.50
N ASP A 391 1.38 -19.34 -24.66
CA ASP A 391 1.94 -20.63 -25.06
C ASP A 391 3.04 -21.13 -24.07
N ALA A 392 3.66 -20.25 -23.27
CA ALA A 392 4.62 -20.61 -22.22
C ALA A 392 3.95 -20.80 -20.82
N GLU A 393 2.62 -20.78 -20.73
CA GLU A 393 1.88 -20.86 -19.47
C GLU A 393 2.27 -22.07 -18.63
N ASP A 394 2.21 -23.29 -19.20
CA ASP A 394 2.47 -24.54 -18.47
C ASP A 394 3.90 -24.63 -17.89
N PRO A 395 4.99 -24.43 -18.65
CA PRO A 395 6.33 -24.44 -18.08
C PRO A 395 6.58 -23.30 -17.07
N MET A 396 6.07 -22.09 -17.30
CA MET A 396 6.23 -20.98 -16.37
C MET A 396 5.43 -21.20 -15.08
N ARG A 397 4.26 -21.84 -15.16
CA ARG A 397 3.48 -22.23 -13.99
C ARG A 397 4.20 -23.31 -13.19
N LYS A 398 4.77 -24.34 -13.83
CA LYS A 398 5.59 -25.35 -13.16
C LYS A 398 6.81 -24.76 -12.46
N TYR A 399 7.47 -23.80 -13.11
CA TYR A 399 8.59 -23.08 -12.50
C TYR A 399 8.14 -22.33 -11.24
N PHE A 400 7.05 -21.59 -11.32
CA PHE A 400 6.49 -20.84 -10.19
C PHE A 400 6.09 -21.74 -9.02
N ASP A 401 5.35 -22.80 -9.30
CA ASP A 401 4.86 -23.74 -8.28
C ASP A 401 6.01 -24.51 -7.62
N ASP A 402 7.04 -24.89 -8.39
CA ASP A 402 8.23 -25.57 -7.86
C ASP A 402 9.10 -24.64 -7.02
N PHE A 403 9.28 -23.40 -7.43
CA PHE A 403 9.95 -22.39 -6.62
C PHE A 403 9.23 -22.21 -5.27
N ARG A 404 7.92 -22.08 -5.28
CA ARG A 404 7.13 -21.90 -4.06
C ARG A 404 7.16 -23.13 -3.16
N THR A 405 7.10 -24.31 -3.75
CA THR A 405 7.28 -25.58 -3.02
C THR A 405 8.66 -25.64 -2.36
N TRP A 406 9.68 -25.17 -3.06
CA TRP A 406 11.03 -25.08 -2.51
C TRP A 406 11.13 -24.08 -1.35
N MET A 407 10.49 -22.93 -1.46
CA MET A 407 10.43 -21.95 -0.36
C MET A 407 9.71 -22.51 0.87
N GLU A 408 8.60 -23.23 0.69
CA GLU A 408 7.93 -23.91 1.82
C GLU A 408 8.83 -24.98 2.46
N TYR A 409 9.58 -25.74 1.65
CA TYR A 409 10.58 -26.67 2.17
C TYR A 409 11.66 -25.96 3.00
N LEU A 410 12.20 -24.85 2.51
CA LEU A 410 13.21 -24.07 3.24
C LEU A 410 12.64 -23.53 4.57
N LYS A 411 11.44 -22.99 4.56
CA LYS A 411 10.77 -22.52 5.78
C LYS A 411 10.55 -23.64 6.80
N ALA A 412 10.16 -24.83 6.33
CA ALA A 412 9.91 -25.98 7.20
C ALA A 412 11.18 -26.64 7.76
N THR A 413 12.32 -26.52 7.06
CA THR A 413 13.57 -27.22 7.44
C THR A 413 14.64 -26.28 8.01
N ASN A 414 14.48 -24.98 7.89
CA ASN A 414 15.40 -23.97 8.40
C ASN A 414 14.66 -22.94 9.25
N GLU A 415 14.50 -23.22 10.54
CA GLU A 415 13.83 -22.33 11.51
C GLU A 415 14.48 -20.93 11.58
N THR A 416 15.76 -20.83 11.23
CA THR A 416 16.53 -19.58 11.24
C THR A 416 16.51 -18.85 9.89
N LEU A 417 15.79 -19.36 8.89
CA LEU A 417 15.66 -18.67 7.60
C LEU A 417 15.11 -17.25 7.82
N PRO A 418 15.88 -16.20 7.46
CA PRO A 418 15.44 -14.84 7.72
C PRO A 418 14.44 -14.39 6.67
N GLY A 419 13.29 -13.87 7.12
CA GLY A 419 12.17 -13.44 6.26
C GLY A 419 12.03 -11.94 6.08
N ARG A 420 12.99 -11.12 6.56
CA ARG A 420 12.93 -9.67 6.38
C ARG A 420 13.27 -9.29 4.94
N GLN A 421 12.68 -8.20 4.45
CA GLN A 421 12.93 -7.67 3.10
C GLN A 421 14.41 -7.30 2.84
N ASN A 422 15.18 -7.01 3.88
CA ASN A 422 16.60 -6.70 3.81
C ASN A 422 17.51 -7.88 4.20
N SER A 423 16.98 -9.10 4.18
CA SER A 423 17.75 -10.31 4.50
C SER A 423 18.23 -11.02 3.24
N TYR A 424 19.41 -11.61 3.31
CA TYR A 424 19.99 -12.38 2.22
C TYR A 424 19.76 -13.88 2.42
N ILE A 425 18.93 -14.48 1.59
CA ILE A 425 18.58 -15.90 1.64
C ILE A 425 19.15 -16.72 0.44
N TYR A 426 19.76 -16.04 -0.51
CA TYR A 426 20.16 -16.63 -1.82
C TYR A 426 21.56 -17.22 -1.76
N THR A 427 21.77 -18.20 -0.85
CA THR A 427 23.04 -18.92 -0.68
C THR A 427 23.04 -20.22 -1.46
N ALA A 428 24.24 -20.77 -1.75
CA ALA A 428 24.35 -22.08 -2.39
C ALA A 428 23.79 -23.24 -1.55
N GLU A 429 23.67 -23.03 -0.22
CA GLU A 429 23.05 -23.98 0.69
C GLU A 429 21.52 -23.98 0.51
N ASN A 430 20.90 -22.79 0.51
CA ASN A 430 19.45 -22.65 0.33
C ASN A 430 19.01 -22.92 -1.11
N PHE A 431 19.85 -22.59 -2.09
CA PHE A 431 19.55 -22.81 -3.53
C PHE A 431 20.68 -23.60 -4.18
N PRO A 432 20.74 -24.92 -3.93
CA PRO A 432 21.78 -25.78 -4.49
C PRO A 432 21.63 -25.91 -6.02
N LYS A 433 22.78 -26.16 -6.67
CA LYS A 433 22.88 -26.22 -8.12
C LYS A 433 21.80 -27.08 -8.79
N GLN A 434 21.46 -28.22 -8.20
CA GLN A 434 20.46 -29.16 -8.74
C GLN A 434 19.04 -28.53 -8.81
N VAL A 435 18.70 -27.69 -7.86
CA VAL A 435 17.41 -26.95 -7.85
C VAL A 435 17.40 -25.93 -8.97
N LEU A 436 18.48 -25.15 -9.10
CA LEU A 436 18.61 -24.16 -10.18
C LEU A 436 18.63 -24.83 -11.57
N GLU A 437 19.33 -25.95 -11.75
CA GLU A 437 19.35 -26.73 -13.00
C GLU A 437 17.96 -27.28 -13.34
N LYS A 438 17.15 -27.65 -12.34
CA LYS A 438 15.77 -28.06 -12.57
C LYS A 438 14.93 -26.90 -13.07
N TRP A 439 15.06 -25.71 -12.45
CA TRP A 439 14.31 -24.52 -12.87
C TRP A 439 14.71 -24.05 -14.27
N MET A 440 16.00 -24.12 -14.61
CA MET A 440 16.46 -23.79 -15.95
C MET A 440 15.80 -24.67 -17.04
N LYS A 441 15.46 -25.93 -16.74
CA LYS A 441 14.73 -26.78 -17.69
C LYS A 441 13.33 -26.25 -17.99
N TYR A 442 12.62 -25.74 -16.96
CA TYR A 442 11.31 -25.10 -17.20
C TYR A 442 11.42 -23.84 -18.05
N ILE A 443 12.49 -23.07 -17.87
CA ILE A 443 12.79 -21.91 -18.71
C ILE A 443 13.06 -22.34 -20.16
N ASP A 444 13.88 -23.40 -20.37
CA ASP A 444 14.14 -23.95 -21.69
C ASP A 444 12.84 -24.47 -22.35
N GLU A 445 12.01 -25.21 -21.62
CA GLU A 445 10.69 -25.65 -22.06
C GLU A 445 9.77 -24.49 -22.44
N ALA A 446 9.82 -23.37 -21.69
CA ALA A 446 9.05 -22.16 -22.01
C ALA A 446 9.50 -21.54 -23.35
N TYR A 447 10.80 -21.43 -23.58
CA TYR A 447 11.33 -20.97 -24.87
C TYR A 447 10.97 -21.91 -26.03
N GLU A 448 11.02 -23.22 -25.82
CA GLU A 448 10.59 -24.19 -26.81
C GLU A 448 9.10 -24.05 -27.15
N ALA A 449 8.25 -23.84 -26.14
CA ALA A 449 6.81 -23.69 -26.32
C ALA A 449 6.44 -22.45 -27.17
N ILE A 450 7.17 -21.34 -27.02
CA ILE A 450 6.92 -20.12 -27.83
C ILE A 450 7.62 -20.13 -29.19
N ALA A 451 8.57 -21.01 -29.43
CA ALA A 451 9.36 -21.02 -30.68
C ALA A 451 8.51 -21.00 -31.97
N PRO A 452 7.38 -21.75 -32.06
CA PRO A 452 6.52 -21.71 -33.27
C PRO A 452 5.86 -20.32 -33.50
N MET A 453 5.76 -19.46 -32.46
CA MET A 453 5.21 -18.13 -32.63
C MET A 453 6.12 -17.21 -33.43
N LYS A 454 7.42 -17.48 -33.47
CA LYS A 454 8.40 -16.64 -34.17
C LYS A 454 8.01 -16.42 -35.64
N GLU A 455 7.42 -17.44 -36.29
CA GLU A 455 6.94 -17.35 -37.69
C GLU A 455 5.48 -16.91 -37.77
N ARG A 456 4.64 -17.37 -36.83
CA ARG A 456 3.18 -17.13 -36.84
C ARG A 456 2.81 -15.73 -36.37
N ASP A 457 3.44 -15.23 -35.30
CA ASP A 457 3.20 -13.94 -34.66
C ASP A 457 4.50 -13.41 -34.02
N PRO A 458 5.41 -12.82 -34.81
CA PRO A 458 6.70 -12.34 -34.33
C PRO A 458 6.59 -11.31 -33.21
N GLN A 459 5.55 -10.48 -33.22
CA GLN A 459 5.37 -9.46 -32.20
C GLN A 459 5.06 -10.08 -30.82
N THR A 460 4.15 -11.04 -30.79
CA THR A 460 3.84 -11.78 -29.55
C THR A 460 5.04 -12.63 -29.12
N TYR A 461 5.78 -13.21 -30.06
CA TYR A 461 7.01 -13.96 -29.75
C TYR A 461 8.03 -13.10 -29.00
N GLU A 462 8.40 -11.94 -29.52
CA GLU A 462 9.38 -11.04 -28.89
C GLU A 462 8.93 -10.61 -27.47
N LYS A 463 7.64 -10.34 -27.32
CA LYS A 463 7.06 -10.01 -26.05
C LYS A 463 7.16 -11.14 -25.02
N LEU A 464 6.79 -12.37 -25.41
CA LEU A 464 6.87 -13.55 -24.53
C LEU A 464 8.32 -13.92 -24.24
N TYR A 465 9.21 -13.81 -25.23
CA TYR A 465 10.63 -14.05 -25.06
C TYR A 465 11.22 -13.18 -23.95
N GLY A 466 10.86 -11.89 -23.91
CA GLY A 466 11.30 -10.99 -22.86
C GLY A 466 10.63 -11.22 -21.49
N ARG A 467 9.53 -11.96 -21.41
CA ARG A 467 8.84 -12.30 -20.14
C ARG A 467 9.37 -13.55 -19.47
N ILE A 468 10.00 -14.44 -20.21
CA ILE A 468 10.55 -15.71 -19.72
C ILE A 468 11.90 -15.49 -19.04
N CYS A 469 12.64 -14.41 -19.37
CA CYS A 469 13.97 -14.09 -18.83
C CYS A 469 13.92 -13.62 -17.36
#